data_6b1016c49c2a5c30bf28043420f89c9f
#
_entry.id   6b1016c49c2a5c30bf28043420f89c9f
#
_cell.length_a   1.000
_cell.length_b   1.000
_cell.length_c   1.000
_cell.angle_alpha   90.00
_cell.angle_beta   90.00
_cell.angle_gamma   90.00
#
_symmetry.space_group_name_H-M   'P 1'
#
loop_
_entity.id
_entity.type
_entity.pdbx_description
1 polymer ?
#
loop_
_entity_poly.entity_id
_entity_poly.type
_entity_poly.pdbx_seq_one_letter_code
_entity_poly.pdbx_strand_id
1 'polypeptide(L)'
;YKRQIYHEYTMGEGPDRDGIMLLLSMDDRDWAMFCYGSRCEYAFNSYGQQKLEKVFLDNFGENDWYGGFEDYIKECSVYLEKAASGKPVRASLFIPILIVIGLSLLAAIVIVSVIWQKMENVSKKATANAYVSAELQLTEQTDHFTHKTTSSRKIERSSSGGGSSHSESG
;
A
#
# COMPACT_ATOMS: atom_id res chain seq x y z
N TYR A 1 10.17 -30.73 18.76
CA TYR A 1 9.23 -31.84 18.97
C TYR A 1 8.42 -32.16 17.71
N LYS A 2 7.61 -31.25 17.12
CA LYS A 2 6.81 -31.49 15.89
C LYS A 2 7.63 -32.05 14.72
N ARG A 3 8.76 -31.43 14.42
CA ARG A 3 9.66 -31.86 13.35
C ARG A 3 10.28 -33.23 13.62
N GLN A 4 10.62 -33.50 14.87
CA GLN A 4 11.19 -34.79 15.28
C GLN A 4 10.19 -35.93 15.05
N ILE A 5 8.95 -35.77 15.52
CA ILE A 5 7.86 -36.74 15.28
C ILE A 5 7.67 -36.97 13.77
N TYR A 6 7.60 -35.89 12.99
CA TYR A 6 7.40 -36.00 11.54
C TYR A 6 8.47 -36.87 10.86
N HIS A 7 9.73 -36.69 11.26
CA HIS A 7 10.85 -37.45 10.70
C HIS A 7 10.94 -38.87 11.27
N GLU A 8 10.67 -39.06 12.53
CA GLU A 8 10.73 -40.37 13.21
C GLU A 8 9.69 -41.36 12.63
N TYR A 9 8.47 -40.89 12.43
CA TYR A 9 7.39 -41.70 11.85
C TYR A 9 7.37 -41.69 10.31
N THR A 10 8.40 -41.16 9.68
CA THR A 10 8.58 -41.18 8.22
C THR A 10 7.36 -40.60 7.48
N MET A 11 6.75 -39.55 8.03
CA MET A 11 5.56 -38.91 7.46
C MET A 11 5.92 -38.10 6.20
N GLY A 12 4.89 -37.83 5.38
CA GLY A 12 5.01 -37.08 4.14
C GLY A 12 5.12 -37.98 2.92
N GLU A 13 4.83 -37.46 1.76
CA GLU A 13 4.81 -38.12 0.47
C GLU A 13 5.84 -37.55 -0.49
N GLY A 14 6.36 -38.43 -1.36
CA GLY A 14 7.32 -38.06 -2.39
C GLY A 14 8.77 -37.91 -1.89
N PRO A 15 9.70 -37.54 -2.79
CA PRO A 15 11.13 -37.43 -2.48
C PRO A 15 11.43 -36.35 -1.45
N ASP A 16 10.65 -35.26 -1.44
CA ASP A 16 10.81 -34.13 -0.53
C ASP A 16 10.04 -34.32 0.79
N ARG A 17 9.30 -35.44 0.89
CA ARG A 17 8.46 -35.76 2.06
C ARG A 17 7.49 -34.63 2.41
N ASP A 18 6.81 -34.11 1.38
CA ASP A 18 5.83 -33.06 1.54
C ASP A 18 4.62 -33.55 2.37
N GLY A 19 4.18 -32.74 3.31
CA GLY A 19 2.98 -33.06 4.10
C GLY A 19 2.66 -32.03 5.16
N ILE A 20 1.40 -32.03 5.57
CA ILE A 20 0.90 -31.25 6.70
C ILE A 20 0.45 -32.19 7.81
N MET A 21 0.78 -31.88 9.04
CA MET A 21 0.44 -32.66 10.22
C MET A 21 -0.21 -31.75 11.26
N LEU A 22 -1.32 -32.23 11.82
CA LEU A 22 -1.95 -31.64 13.01
C LEU A 22 -1.75 -32.59 14.19
N LEU A 23 -1.09 -32.09 15.23
CA LEU A 23 -0.90 -32.79 16.51
C LEU A 23 -1.83 -32.18 17.55
N LEU A 24 -2.44 -33.01 18.37
CA LEU A 24 -3.28 -32.62 19.48
C LEU A 24 -2.79 -33.31 20.75
N SER A 25 -2.53 -32.51 21.80
CA SER A 25 -2.29 -33.00 23.16
C SER A 25 -3.59 -32.93 23.95
N MET A 26 -4.14 -34.08 24.30
CA MET A 26 -5.40 -34.14 25.05
C MET A 26 -5.24 -33.74 26.51
N ASP A 27 -4.06 -33.97 27.09
CA ASP A 27 -3.77 -33.66 28.50
C ASP A 27 -3.67 -32.15 28.73
N ASP A 28 -2.91 -31.48 27.86
CA ASP A 28 -2.68 -30.03 27.94
C ASP A 28 -3.73 -29.21 27.18
N ARG A 29 -4.60 -29.86 26.42
CA ARG A 29 -5.54 -29.24 25.47
C ARG A 29 -4.82 -28.28 24.52
N ASP A 30 -3.64 -28.66 24.08
CA ASP A 30 -2.80 -27.90 23.16
C ASP A 30 -2.74 -28.58 21.80
N TRP A 31 -2.51 -27.81 20.78
CA TRP A 31 -2.40 -28.30 19.41
C TRP A 31 -1.17 -27.73 18.70
N ALA A 32 -0.71 -28.42 17.70
CA ALA A 32 0.41 -27.97 16.92
C ALA A 32 0.25 -28.40 15.45
N MET A 33 0.34 -27.45 14.54
CA MET A 33 0.39 -27.72 13.11
C MET A 33 1.83 -27.67 12.61
N PHE A 34 2.16 -28.55 11.68
CA PHE A 34 3.48 -28.62 11.07
C PHE A 34 3.34 -28.93 9.59
N CYS A 35 3.91 -28.07 8.76
CA CYS A 35 3.99 -28.22 7.32
C CYS A 35 5.46 -28.43 6.93
N TYR A 36 5.72 -29.41 6.07
CA TYR A 36 7.06 -29.75 5.62
C TYR A 36 7.09 -29.98 4.12
N GLY A 37 8.17 -29.50 3.49
CA GLY A 37 8.39 -29.61 2.06
C GLY A 37 7.82 -28.46 1.24
N SER A 38 8.42 -28.23 0.07
CA SER A 38 8.15 -27.05 -0.76
C SER A 38 6.71 -27.00 -1.30
N ARG A 39 6.14 -28.16 -1.61
CA ARG A 39 4.75 -28.29 -2.08
C ARG A 39 3.75 -28.02 -0.97
N CYS A 40 4.07 -28.46 0.25
CA CYS A 40 3.25 -28.14 1.41
C CYS A 40 3.29 -26.62 1.72
N GLU A 41 4.45 -26.02 1.74
CA GLU A 41 4.60 -24.57 1.99
C GLU A 41 3.91 -23.71 0.92
N TYR A 42 3.86 -24.19 -0.32
CA TYR A 42 3.13 -23.54 -1.40
C TYR A 42 1.61 -23.59 -1.18
N ALA A 43 1.07 -24.74 -0.81
CA ALA A 43 -0.36 -24.94 -0.60
C ALA A 43 -0.84 -24.33 0.73
N PHE A 44 -0.06 -24.52 1.81
CA PHE A 44 -0.36 -24.11 3.18
C PHE A 44 0.62 -23.05 3.67
N ASN A 45 0.66 -21.90 3.00
CA ASN A 45 1.44 -20.75 3.48
C ASN A 45 0.92 -20.24 4.83
N SER A 46 1.65 -19.33 5.49
CA SER A 46 1.31 -18.84 6.82
C SER A 46 -0.13 -18.31 6.94
N TYR A 47 -0.65 -17.65 5.91
CA TYR A 47 -2.03 -17.19 5.88
C TYR A 47 -3.03 -18.34 5.78
N GLY A 48 -2.75 -19.33 4.93
CA GLY A 48 -3.55 -20.55 4.80
C GLY A 48 -3.61 -21.32 6.11
N GLN A 49 -2.47 -21.49 6.79
CA GLN A 49 -2.40 -22.13 8.10
C GLN A 49 -3.24 -21.41 9.15
N GLN A 50 -3.16 -20.08 9.23
CA GLN A 50 -3.99 -19.28 10.16
C GLN A 50 -5.50 -19.41 9.88
N LYS A 51 -5.88 -19.53 8.61
CA LYS A 51 -7.29 -19.79 8.26
C LYS A 51 -7.72 -21.20 8.63
N LEU A 52 -6.87 -22.18 8.34
CA LEU A 52 -7.13 -23.57 8.65
C LEU A 52 -7.27 -23.80 10.16
N GLU A 53 -6.44 -23.11 10.95
CA GLU A 53 -6.52 -23.08 12.41
C GLU A 53 -7.92 -22.71 12.92
N LYS A 54 -8.50 -21.64 12.39
CA LYS A 54 -9.83 -21.18 12.81
C LYS A 54 -10.94 -22.19 12.51
N VAL A 55 -10.77 -23.00 11.48
CA VAL A 55 -11.78 -23.98 11.05
C VAL A 55 -11.96 -25.09 12.10
N PHE A 56 -10.87 -25.59 12.68
CA PHE A 56 -10.96 -26.68 13.65
C PHE A 56 -11.00 -26.22 15.11
N LEU A 57 -10.54 -25.01 15.43
CA LEU A 57 -10.48 -24.53 16.80
C LEU A 57 -11.86 -24.34 17.43
N ASP A 58 -12.83 -23.90 16.66
CA ASP A 58 -14.20 -23.70 17.16
C ASP A 58 -14.78 -25.04 17.62
N ASN A 59 -14.64 -26.08 16.82
CA ASN A 59 -15.10 -27.44 17.15
C ASN A 59 -14.32 -28.02 18.35
N PHE A 60 -13.01 -27.82 18.40
CA PHE A 60 -12.19 -28.29 19.53
C PHE A 60 -12.56 -27.57 20.82
N GLY A 61 -12.95 -26.30 20.77
CA GLY A 61 -13.44 -25.54 21.91
C GLY A 61 -14.74 -26.13 22.49
N GLU A 62 -15.59 -26.71 21.65
CA GLU A 62 -16.83 -27.39 22.03
C GLU A 62 -16.63 -28.87 22.41
N ASN A 63 -15.40 -29.38 22.39
CA ASN A 63 -15.04 -30.80 22.55
C ASN A 63 -15.53 -31.72 21.41
N ASP A 64 -15.89 -31.15 20.28
CA ASP A 64 -16.19 -31.92 19.06
C ASP A 64 -14.89 -32.21 18.27
N TRP A 65 -14.16 -33.21 18.77
CA TRP A 65 -12.87 -33.59 18.16
C TRP A 65 -13.07 -34.18 16.76
N TYR A 66 -14.12 -34.95 16.57
CA TYR A 66 -14.43 -35.58 15.29
C TYR A 66 -14.76 -34.53 14.22
N GLY A 67 -15.67 -33.63 14.53
CA GLY A 67 -16.04 -32.52 13.63
C GLY A 67 -14.85 -31.62 13.29
N GLY A 68 -14.00 -31.31 14.27
CA GLY A 68 -12.82 -30.51 14.05
C GLY A 68 -11.81 -31.15 13.10
N PHE A 69 -11.54 -32.46 13.23
CA PHE A 69 -10.68 -33.18 12.29
C PHE A 69 -11.34 -33.38 10.91
N GLU A 70 -12.64 -33.61 10.85
CA GLU A 70 -13.36 -33.70 9.58
C GLU A 70 -13.26 -32.37 8.79
N ASP A 71 -13.52 -31.25 9.44
CA ASP A 71 -13.44 -29.93 8.81
C ASP A 71 -11.98 -29.57 8.43
N TYR A 72 -11.01 -29.94 9.26
CA TYR A 72 -9.60 -29.79 8.93
C TYR A 72 -9.24 -30.54 7.64
N ILE A 73 -9.65 -31.80 7.51
CA ILE A 73 -9.35 -32.62 6.33
C ILE A 73 -10.05 -32.07 5.07
N LYS A 74 -11.32 -31.67 5.20
CA LYS A 74 -12.07 -31.06 4.10
C LYS A 74 -11.39 -29.80 3.58
N GLU A 75 -11.01 -28.91 4.49
CA GLU A 75 -10.36 -27.64 4.10
C GLU A 75 -8.95 -27.87 3.55
N CYS A 76 -8.20 -28.86 4.07
CA CYS A 76 -6.93 -29.28 3.48
C CYS A 76 -7.10 -29.71 2.03
N SER A 77 -8.14 -30.49 1.72
CA SER A 77 -8.45 -30.93 0.35
C SER A 77 -8.69 -29.73 -0.58
N VAL A 78 -9.47 -28.76 -0.13
CA VAL A 78 -9.74 -27.53 -0.88
C VAL A 78 -8.47 -26.71 -1.13
N TYR A 79 -7.56 -26.64 -0.16
CA TYR A 79 -6.30 -25.92 -0.33
C TYR A 79 -5.35 -26.62 -1.31
N LEU A 80 -5.30 -27.95 -1.27
CA LEU A 80 -4.52 -28.75 -2.22
C LEU A 80 -5.05 -28.59 -3.65
N GLU A 81 -6.37 -28.62 -3.83
CA GLU A 81 -7.01 -28.41 -5.15
C GLU A 81 -6.72 -27.01 -5.69
N LYS A 82 -6.83 -25.97 -4.87
CA LYS A 82 -6.46 -24.59 -5.23
C LYS A 82 -4.98 -24.48 -5.57
N ALA A 83 -4.11 -25.13 -4.82
CA ALA A 83 -2.68 -25.14 -5.09
C ALA A 83 -2.36 -25.87 -6.40
N ALA A 84 -3.02 -26.99 -6.68
CA ALA A 84 -2.88 -27.74 -7.94
C ALA A 84 -3.34 -26.89 -9.15
N SER A 85 -4.37 -26.05 -8.98
CA SER A 85 -4.83 -25.11 -10.00
C SER A 85 -3.95 -23.85 -10.13
N GLY A 86 -2.84 -23.77 -9.41
CA GLY A 86 -1.91 -22.62 -9.43
C GLY A 86 -2.37 -21.38 -8.66
N LYS A 87 -3.45 -21.49 -7.88
CA LYS A 87 -4.03 -20.38 -7.10
C LYS A 87 -4.09 -20.70 -5.61
N PRO A 88 -2.95 -20.83 -4.92
CA PRO A 88 -2.95 -21.14 -3.50
C PRO A 88 -3.65 -20.05 -2.68
N VAL A 89 -4.18 -20.42 -1.52
CA VAL A 89 -4.86 -19.49 -0.62
C VAL A 89 -3.86 -18.48 -0.07
N ARG A 90 -4.01 -17.21 -0.42
CA ARG A 90 -3.13 -16.11 -0.01
C ARG A 90 -3.93 -14.95 0.58
N ALA A 91 -3.27 -14.17 1.43
CA ALA A 91 -3.84 -12.92 1.92
C ALA A 91 -4.08 -11.96 0.75
N SER A 92 -5.26 -11.33 0.73
CA SER A 92 -5.53 -10.26 -0.23
C SER A 92 -4.72 -9.03 0.16
N LEU A 93 -3.82 -8.60 -0.71
CA LEU A 93 -3.02 -7.39 -0.51
C LEU A 93 -3.78 -6.10 -0.85
N PHE A 94 -4.98 -6.20 -1.45
CA PHE A 94 -5.75 -5.03 -1.85
C PHE A 94 -6.13 -4.14 -0.67
N ILE A 95 -6.58 -4.73 0.43
CA ILE A 95 -7.01 -3.99 1.63
C ILE A 95 -5.86 -3.19 2.25
N PRO A 96 -4.69 -3.79 2.59
CA PRO A 96 -3.58 -3.03 3.15
C PRO A 96 -3.02 -1.96 2.20
N ILE A 97 -2.98 -2.23 0.90
CA ILE A 97 -2.55 -1.23 -0.10
C ILE A 97 -3.51 -0.02 -0.11
N LEU A 98 -4.81 -0.26 -0.07
CA LEU A 98 -5.83 0.80 -0.06
C LEU A 98 -5.74 1.66 1.22
N ILE A 99 -5.46 1.04 2.36
CA ILE A 99 -5.22 1.75 3.64
C ILE A 99 -3.99 2.64 3.55
N VAL A 100 -2.87 2.15 3.01
CA VAL A 100 -1.64 2.94 2.86
C VAL A 100 -1.86 4.13 1.93
N ILE A 101 -2.54 3.93 0.80
CA ILE A 101 -2.88 5.02 -0.13
C ILE A 101 -3.78 6.06 0.55
N GLY A 102 -4.81 5.64 1.26
CA GLY A 102 -5.70 6.54 1.99
C GLY A 102 -4.98 7.37 3.04
N LEU A 103 -4.09 6.73 3.82
CA LEU A 103 -3.31 7.41 4.85
C LEU A 103 -2.34 8.44 4.26
N SER A 104 -1.68 8.09 3.14
CA SER A 104 -0.76 9.01 2.46
C SER A 104 -1.47 10.23 1.88
N LEU A 105 -2.68 10.05 1.34
CA LEU A 105 -3.49 11.15 0.82
C LEU A 105 -3.93 12.10 1.93
N LEU A 106 -4.35 11.58 3.07
CA LEU A 106 -4.70 12.39 4.24
C LEU A 106 -3.51 13.21 4.73
N ALA A 107 -2.33 12.60 4.84
CA ALA A 107 -1.11 13.31 5.23
C ALA A 107 -0.77 14.45 4.26
N ALA A 108 -0.90 14.22 2.95
CA ALA A 108 -0.67 15.25 1.93
C ALA A 108 -1.64 16.43 2.07
N ILE A 109 -2.94 16.16 2.29
CA ILE A 109 -3.96 17.21 2.48
C ILE A 109 -3.63 18.07 3.71
N VAL A 110 -3.22 17.45 4.83
CA VAL A 110 -2.86 18.17 6.05
C VAL A 110 -1.66 19.09 5.80
N ILE A 111 -0.61 18.60 5.13
CA ILE A 111 0.59 19.40 4.80
C ILE A 111 0.22 20.60 3.93
N VAL A 112 -0.55 20.38 2.88
CA VAL A 112 -0.99 21.46 1.98
C VAL A 112 -1.84 22.49 2.72
N SER A 113 -2.75 22.07 3.59
CA SER A 113 -3.59 22.96 4.40
C SER A 113 -2.76 23.86 5.33
N VAL A 114 -1.74 23.29 5.98
CA VAL A 114 -0.83 24.05 6.85
C VAL A 114 -0.02 25.09 6.07
N ILE A 115 0.45 24.74 4.87
CA ILE A 115 1.17 25.65 4.00
C ILE A 115 0.26 26.81 3.56
N TRP A 116 -0.97 26.52 3.14
CA TRP A 116 -1.93 27.55 2.73
C TRP A 116 -2.24 28.54 3.87
N GLN A 117 -2.49 28.06 5.09
CA GLN A 117 -2.72 28.92 6.25
C GLN A 117 -1.53 29.84 6.55
N LYS A 118 -0.30 29.37 6.35
CA LYS A 118 0.91 30.20 6.51
C LYS A 118 1.03 31.26 5.42
N MET A 119 0.61 30.96 4.19
CA MET A 119 0.68 31.92 3.07
C MET A 119 -0.36 33.04 3.22
N GLU A 120 -1.56 32.79 3.71
CA GLU A 120 -2.57 33.84 3.97
C GLU A 120 -2.09 34.87 5.02
N ASN A 121 -1.38 34.42 6.03
CA ASN A 121 -0.85 35.31 7.07
C ASN A 121 0.25 36.28 6.56
N VAL A 122 0.96 35.91 5.49
CA VAL A 122 1.97 36.78 4.87
C VAL A 122 1.32 37.89 4.03
N SER A 123 0.22 37.57 3.34
CA SER A 123 -0.50 38.54 2.48
C SER A 123 -1.17 39.67 3.29
N LYS A 124 -1.62 39.41 4.51
CA LYS A 124 -2.31 40.41 5.34
C LYS A 124 -1.38 41.45 6.05
N LYS A 125 -0.08 41.20 6.07
CA LYS A 125 0.90 42.13 6.69
C LYS A 125 1.42 43.20 5.75
N ALA A 126 1.06 43.17 4.48
CA ALA A 126 1.54 44.13 3.46
C ALA A 126 0.58 45.32 3.21
N THR A 127 -0.36 45.56 4.11
CA THR A 127 -1.14 46.83 4.01
C THR A 127 -0.30 47.99 4.49
N ALA A 128 0.08 48.85 3.57
CA ALA A 128 0.88 50.06 3.82
C ALA A 128 0.26 51.04 4.83
N ASN A 129 -0.99 50.79 5.27
CA ASN A 129 -1.68 51.60 6.28
C ASN A 129 -1.01 51.62 7.66
N ALA A 130 -0.08 50.68 7.96
CA ALA A 130 0.67 50.72 9.23
C ALA A 130 1.79 51.78 9.24
N TYR A 131 2.15 52.30 8.10
CA TYR A 131 3.23 53.32 7.96
C TYR A 131 2.70 54.73 7.74
N VAL A 132 1.39 54.89 7.58
CA VAL A 132 0.77 56.23 7.45
C VAL A 132 0.36 56.68 8.83
N SER A 133 1.28 57.24 9.57
CA SER A 133 1.03 57.83 10.90
C SER A 133 0.56 59.30 10.86
N ALA A 134 0.35 59.88 9.68
CA ALA A 134 -0.18 61.22 9.52
C ALA A 134 -1.06 61.26 8.26
N GLU A 135 -2.22 61.87 8.37
CA GLU A 135 -3.07 62.25 7.26
C GLU A 135 -2.34 63.26 6.40
N LEU A 136 -1.99 62.89 5.17
CA LEU A 136 -1.30 63.79 4.24
C LEU A 136 -2.27 64.87 3.79
N GLN A 137 -2.20 66.04 4.39
CA GLN A 137 -2.92 67.21 3.95
C GLN A 137 -2.12 67.89 2.81
N LEU A 138 -2.53 67.60 1.58
CA LEU A 138 -2.01 68.27 0.41
C LEU A 138 -2.62 69.67 0.33
N THR A 139 -1.83 70.68 0.52
CA THR A 139 -2.25 72.09 0.36
C THR A 139 -2.33 72.52 -1.10
N GLU A 140 -1.63 71.83 -1.97
CA GLU A 140 -1.66 72.10 -3.43
C GLU A 140 -1.39 70.81 -4.15
N GLN A 141 -2.28 70.37 -5.07
CA GLN A 141 -2.12 69.17 -5.90
C GLN A 141 -1.95 69.63 -7.35
N THR A 142 -0.71 69.72 -7.80
CA THR A 142 -0.38 70.01 -9.18
C THR A 142 0.21 68.75 -9.81
N ASP A 143 -0.48 68.21 -10.80
CA ASP A 143 0.01 67.04 -11.55
C ASP A 143 0.74 67.53 -12.79
N HIS A 144 2.07 67.41 -12.76
CA HIS A 144 2.93 67.77 -13.90
C HIS A 144 3.44 66.48 -14.56
N PHE A 145 2.89 66.18 -15.73
CA PHE A 145 3.38 65.08 -16.53
C PHE A 145 4.80 65.38 -17.05
N THR A 146 5.80 64.67 -16.51
CA THR A 146 7.19 64.92 -16.83
C THR A 146 7.69 64.15 -18.06
N HIS A 147 7.44 62.87 -18.13
CA HIS A 147 7.74 62.07 -19.32
C HIS A 147 7.21 60.64 -19.19
N LYS A 148 6.98 59.97 -20.32
CA LYS A 148 6.62 58.56 -20.40
C LYS A 148 7.81 57.78 -20.96
N THR A 149 8.43 56.95 -20.15
CA THR A 149 9.46 56.04 -20.63
C THR A 149 8.80 54.70 -21.04
N THR A 150 8.82 54.39 -22.33
CA THR A 150 8.34 53.12 -22.83
C THR A 150 9.54 52.28 -23.25
N SER A 151 9.85 51.25 -22.51
CA SER A 151 10.85 50.26 -22.93
C SER A 151 10.13 49.04 -23.56
N SER A 152 10.37 48.82 -24.86
CA SER A 152 9.90 47.64 -25.53
C SER A 152 11.05 46.65 -25.72
N ARG A 153 10.92 45.46 -25.13
CA ARG A 153 11.85 44.36 -25.36
C ARG A 153 11.29 43.44 -26.44
N LYS A 154 11.96 43.36 -27.55
CA LYS A 154 11.60 42.42 -28.60
C LYS A 154 11.91 40.99 -28.12
N ILE A 155 10.87 40.16 -28.01
CA ILE A 155 11.03 38.74 -27.69
C ILE A 155 11.34 38.03 -29.02
N GLU A 156 12.57 37.57 -29.18
CA GLU A 156 12.95 36.72 -30.30
C GLU A 156 12.33 35.31 -30.12
N ARG A 157 11.39 34.99 -30.95
CA ARG A 157 10.90 33.61 -31.06
C ARG A 157 11.96 32.82 -31.81
N SER A 158 12.58 31.85 -31.17
CA SER A 158 13.41 30.88 -31.84
C SER A 158 12.54 30.03 -32.78
N SER A 159 12.59 30.31 -34.07
CA SER A 159 11.99 29.47 -35.10
C SER A 159 12.90 28.24 -35.27
N SER A 160 12.49 27.08 -34.75
CA SER A 160 13.06 25.83 -35.18
C SER A 160 12.61 25.55 -36.60
N GLY A 161 13.43 25.93 -37.56
CA GLY A 161 13.23 25.60 -38.96
C GLY A 161 13.52 24.14 -39.23
N GLY A 162 12.46 23.36 -39.50
CA GLY A 162 12.58 22.05 -40.12
C GLY A 162 12.87 22.25 -41.61
N GLY A 163 14.14 22.05 -42.02
CA GLY A 163 14.49 21.99 -43.43
C GLY A 163 14.22 20.61 -44.00
N SER A 164 13.23 20.47 -44.85
CA SER A 164 13.10 19.34 -45.79
C SER A 164 13.75 19.72 -47.10
N SER A 165 14.90 19.11 -47.35
CA SER A 165 15.61 19.17 -48.67
C SER A 165 14.92 18.16 -49.61
N HIS A 166 14.23 18.63 -50.62
CA HIS A 166 13.93 17.88 -51.85
C HIS A 166 15.11 18.13 -52.82
N SER A 167 15.83 17.09 -53.15
CA SER A 167 16.74 17.04 -54.29
C SER A 167 16.00 16.36 -55.41
N GLU A 168 15.66 17.13 -56.44
CA GLU A 168 15.31 16.62 -57.76
C GLU A 168 16.52 16.77 -58.65
N SER A 169 16.98 15.66 -59.22
CA SER A 169 17.96 15.62 -60.29
C SER A 169 17.24 15.25 -61.59
N GLY A 170 17.39 16.10 -62.55
CA GLY A 170 17.08 15.82 -63.95
C GLY A 170 18.18 14.96 -64.59
#